data_b0ae4c7f9053491a715340e3d08bb43b
#
_entry.id   b0ae4c7f9053491a715340e3d08bb43b
#
_cell.length_a   1.000
_cell.length_b   1.000
_cell.length_c   1.000
_cell.angle_alpha   90.00
_cell.angle_beta   90.00
_cell.angle_gamma   90.00
#
_symmetry.space_group_name_H-M   'P 1'
#
loop_
_entity.id
_entity.type
_entity.pdbx_description
1 polymer ?
#
loop_
_entity_poly.entity_id
_entity_poly.type
_entity_poly.pdbx_seq_one_letter_code
_entity_poly.pdbx_strand_id
1 'polypeptide(L)'
;MKTEHSYSAKGVLAALGRSALYLLFFVAVQVLLPFVYGIGIAADAAINRGADLAQGAQAVAERLLDGLSALTLLSCLIIAAVLLLWFLLRKKPLSEAAGLRHCSGWTVGFCAFGAVGLYVLVSLVLALLPESWMAEYGKAMRLSTETGMIPALAVVAGAPLAEELVFRGVIQSRLERAMPVWIAMVLQAVLFGFIHGTPVQIGYAFLMGLLFGYIRYRTGSILPTIAAHAAFNAMNDPLGLLGGFAEKWQFLAVMAAVCALSLIHI
;
A
#
# COMPACT_ATOMS: atom_id res chain seq x y z
N MET A 1 -17.52 -31.82 -10.96
CA MET A 1 -16.85 -31.50 -12.23
C MET A 1 -16.47 -30.04 -12.19
N LYS A 2 -15.18 -29.67 -12.02
CA LYS A 2 -14.71 -28.31 -12.19
C LYS A 2 -14.71 -28.04 -13.70
N THR A 3 -15.55 -27.11 -14.15
CA THR A 3 -15.49 -26.63 -15.54
C THR A 3 -14.08 -26.12 -15.81
N GLU A 4 -13.38 -26.72 -16.76
CA GLU A 4 -12.11 -26.21 -17.28
C GLU A 4 -12.40 -24.82 -17.86
N HIS A 5 -12.03 -23.77 -17.13
CA HIS A 5 -12.03 -22.43 -17.66
C HIS A 5 -10.91 -22.32 -18.69
N SER A 6 -11.25 -22.39 -19.97
CA SER A 6 -10.28 -22.06 -21.03
C SER A 6 -10.02 -20.56 -21.04
N TYR A 7 -8.84 -20.14 -20.61
CA TYR A 7 -8.40 -18.76 -20.65
C TYR A 7 -7.95 -18.40 -22.08
N SER A 8 -8.54 -17.36 -22.67
CA SER A 8 -8.11 -16.91 -24.01
C SER A 8 -6.92 -15.96 -23.91
N ALA A 9 -5.95 -16.09 -24.80
CA ALA A 9 -4.79 -15.18 -24.89
C ALA A 9 -5.21 -13.71 -25.01
N LYS A 10 -6.26 -13.41 -25.80
CA LYS A 10 -6.84 -12.07 -25.93
C LYS A 10 -7.40 -11.56 -24.61
N GLY A 11 -8.05 -12.42 -23.81
CA GLY A 11 -8.57 -12.08 -22.48
C GLY A 11 -7.45 -11.75 -21.51
N VAL A 12 -6.38 -12.56 -21.50
CA VAL A 12 -5.19 -12.34 -20.66
C VAL A 12 -4.52 -11.03 -21.01
N LEU A 13 -4.24 -10.76 -22.29
CA LEU A 13 -3.62 -9.51 -22.73
C LEU A 13 -4.48 -8.29 -22.37
N ALA A 14 -5.80 -8.38 -22.52
CA ALA A 14 -6.71 -7.30 -22.13
C ALA A 14 -6.73 -7.07 -20.62
N ALA A 15 -6.61 -8.11 -19.79
CA ALA A 15 -6.53 -7.99 -18.34
C ALA A 15 -5.21 -7.35 -17.90
N LEU A 16 -4.09 -7.78 -18.49
CA LEU A 16 -2.76 -7.21 -18.24
C LEU A 16 -2.70 -5.74 -18.64
N GLY A 17 -3.16 -5.38 -19.85
CA GLY A 17 -3.19 -4.00 -20.31
C GLY A 17 -4.04 -3.08 -19.42
N ARG A 18 -5.22 -3.54 -18.98
CA ARG A 18 -6.05 -2.77 -18.04
C ARG A 18 -5.40 -2.66 -16.65
N SER A 19 -4.75 -3.71 -16.17
CA SER A 19 -4.02 -3.67 -14.90
C SER A 19 -2.86 -2.68 -14.97
N ALA A 20 -2.13 -2.64 -16.07
CA ALA A 20 -1.07 -1.66 -16.32
C ALA A 20 -1.61 -0.21 -16.34
N LEU A 21 -2.79 0.05 -16.93
CA LEU A 21 -3.42 1.36 -16.91
C LEU A 21 -3.80 1.82 -15.48
N TYR A 22 -4.32 0.92 -14.64
CA TYR A 22 -4.62 1.26 -13.24
C TYR A 22 -3.36 1.50 -12.42
N LEU A 23 -2.31 0.71 -12.66
CA LEU A 23 -1.01 0.92 -12.02
C LEU A 23 -0.41 2.26 -12.46
N LEU A 24 -0.46 2.56 -13.78
CA LEU A 24 0.02 3.83 -14.30
C LEU A 24 -0.75 5.02 -13.72
N PHE A 25 -2.08 4.91 -13.61
CA PHE A 25 -2.90 5.93 -12.96
C PHE A 25 -2.47 6.13 -11.50
N PHE A 26 -2.30 5.04 -10.73
CA PHE A 26 -1.85 5.09 -9.34
C PHE A 26 -0.51 5.81 -9.21
N VAL A 27 0.49 5.39 -9.99
CA VAL A 27 1.84 5.98 -9.98
C VAL A 27 1.82 7.43 -10.47
N ALA A 28 1.04 7.72 -11.52
CA ALA A 28 0.94 9.07 -12.06
C ALA A 28 0.42 10.08 -11.01
N VAL A 29 -0.62 9.73 -10.24
CA VAL A 29 -1.13 10.61 -9.18
C VAL A 29 -0.07 10.82 -8.10
N GLN A 30 0.63 9.77 -7.69
CA GLN A 30 1.69 9.82 -6.67
C GLN A 30 2.91 10.65 -7.09
N VAL A 31 3.20 10.75 -8.38
CA VAL A 31 4.33 11.50 -8.91
C VAL A 31 3.93 12.92 -9.32
N LEU A 32 2.81 13.07 -10.04
CA LEU A 32 2.41 14.36 -10.60
C LEU A 32 1.99 15.36 -9.53
N LEU A 33 1.37 14.92 -8.45
CA LEU A 33 0.91 15.84 -7.41
C LEU A 33 2.08 16.53 -6.69
N PRO A 34 3.10 15.81 -6.16
CA PRO A 34 4.30 16.45 -5.62
C PRO A 34 5.07 17.29 -6.66
N PHE A 35 5.11 16.84 -7.92
CA PHE A 35 5.77 17.57 -8.99
C PHE A 35 5.10 18.93 -9.26
N VAL A 36 3.78 18.96 -9.39
CA VAL A 36 3.03 20.22 -9.59
C VAL A 36 3.17 21.14 -8.37
N TYR A 37 3.13 20.58 -7.16
CA TYR A 37 3.37 21.34 -5.93
C TYR A 37 4.78 21.93 -5.91
N GLY A 38 5.80 21.18 -6.29
CA GLY A 38 7.18 21.66 -6.41
C GLY A 38 7.34 22.79 -7.42
N ILE A 39 6.67 22.70 -8.59
CA ILE A 39 6.64 23.81 -9.57
C ILE A 39 6.05 25.07 -8.94
N GLY A 40 4.95 24.96 -8.18
CA GLY A 40 4.35 26.08 -7.49
C GLY A 40 5.30 26.75 -6.49
N ILE A 41 6.05 25.96 -5.72
CA ILE A 41 7.06 26.49 -4.78
C ILE A 41 8.18 27.20 -5.53
N ALA A 42 8.71 26.60 -6.59
CA ALA A 42 9.79 27.21 -7.39
C ALA A 42 9.35 28.54 -8.02
N ALA A 43 8.11 28.59 -8.54
CA ALA A 43 7.54 29.82 -9.10
C ALA A 43 7.35 30.90 -8.03
N ASP A 44 6.83 30.56 -6.84
CA ASP A 44 6.73 31.51 -5.72
C ASP A 44 8.09 32.04 -5.30
N ALA A 45 9.10 31.17 -5.19
CA ALA A 45 10.46 31.57 -4.83
C ALA A 45 11.07 32.53 -5.86
N ALA A 46 10.91 32.27 -7.15
CA ALA A 46 11.44 33.09 -8.22
C ALA A 46 10.71 34.46 -8.36
N ILE A 47 9.35 34.43 -8.37
CA ILE A 47 8.53 35.62 -8.67
C ILE A 47 8.43 36.55 -7.46
N ASN A 48 8.11 35.99 -6.29
CA ASN A 48 7.75 36.76 -5.11
C ASN A 48 8.95 37.06 -4.20
N ARG A 49 10.02 36.25 -4.27
CA ARG A 49 11.20 36.39 -3.40
C ARG A 49 12.48 36.72 -4.15
N GLY A 50 12.46 36.78 -5.48
CA GLY A 50 13.63 37.06 -6.32
C GLY A 50 14.74 35.99 -6.17
N ALA A 51 14.39 34.77 -5.79
CA ALA A 51 15.33 33.68 -5.58
C ALA A 51 15.99 33.26 -6.89
N ASP A 52 17.28 32.96 -6.85
CA ASP A 52 17.98 32.32 -7.94
C ASP A 52 17.58 30.80 -8.04
N LEU A 53 18.12 30.13 -9.07
CA LEU A 53 17.79 28.71 -9.31
C LEU A 53 18.15 27.78 -8.13
N ALA A 54 19.30 28.03 -7.47
CA ALA A 54 19.76 27.22 -6.36
C ALA A 54 18.87 27.40 -5.11
N GLN A 55 18.52 28.65 -4.79
CA GLN A 55 17.60 28.99 -3.71
C GLN A 55 16.20 28.44 -3.98
N GLY A 56 15.72 28.48 -5.23
CA GLY A 56 14.48 27.90 -5.66
C GLY A 56 14.47 26.37 -5.48
N ALA A 57 15.52 25.69 -5.89
CA ALA A 57 15.66 24.24 -5.73
C ALA A 57 15.70 23.81 -4.25
N GLN A 58 16.41 24.58 -3.40
CA GLN A 58 16.44 24.33 -1.96
C GLN A 58 15.06 24.52 -1.33
N ALA A 59 14.34 25.59 -1.66
CA ALA A 59 12.98 25.83 -1.16
C ALA A 59 12.01 24.73 -1.57
N VAL A 60 12.15 24.18 -2.78
CA VAL A 60 11.35 23.03 -3.24
C VAL A 60 11.68 21.80 -2.37
N ALA A 61 12.95 21.48 -2.18
CA ALA A 61 13.36 20.30 -1.40
C ALA A 61 12.83 20.36 0.04
N GLU A 62 13.01 21.49 0.73
CA GLU A 62 12.56 21.66 2.11
C GLU A 62 11.03 21.53 2.24
N ARG A 63 10.27 22.28 1.43
CA ARG A 63 8.80 22.27 1.52
C ARG A 63 8.17 20.98 1.01
N LEU A 64 8.80 20.27 0.07
CA LEU A 64 8.33 18.95 -0.33
C LEU A 64 8.48 17.93 0.79
N LEU A 65 9.59 17.97 1.54
CA LEU A 65 9.81 17.11 2.69
C LEU A 65 8.77 17.42 3.77
N ASP A 66 8.58 18.69 4.13
CA ASP A 66 7.60 19.12 5.13
C ASP A 66 6.15 18.78 4.74
N GLY A 67 5.85 18.77 3.44
CA GLY A 67 4.51 18.47 2.90
C GLY A 67 4.27 17.03 2.47
N LEU A 68 5.27 16.15 2.59
CA LEU A 68 5.24 14.82 1.98
C LEU A 68 4.05 13.99 2.44
N SER A 69 3.78 13.96 3.75
CA SER A 69 2.67 13.21 4.33
C SER A 69 1.30 13.76 3.88
N ALA A 70 1.16 15.08 3.81
CA ALA A 70 -0.07 15.71 3.33
C ALA A 70 -0.31 15.43 1.84
N LEU A 71 0.73 15.50 1.01
CA LEU A 71 0.68 15.17 -0.41
C LEU A 71 0.35 13.69 -0.62
N THR A 72 0.94 12.80 0.18
CA THR A 72 0.62 11.37 0.16
C THR A 72 -0.85 11.13 0.50
N LEU A 73 -1.34 11.72 1.59
CA LEU A 73 -2.74 11.59 1.98
C LEU A 73 -3.67 12.10 0.87
N LEU A 74 -3.39 13.28 0.31
CA LEU A 74 -4.18 13.85 -0.78
C LEU A 74 -4.16 12.96 -2.02
N SER A 75 -2.99 12.42 -2.41
CA SER A 75 -2.87 11.47 -3.51
C SER A 75 -3.75 10.23 -3.30
N CYS A 76 -3.71 9.65 -2.09
CA CYS A 76 -4.51 8.48 -1.74
C CYS A 76 -6.01 8.77 -1.81
N LEU A 77 -6.43 9.93 -1.31
CA LEU A 77 -7.83 10.37 -1.37
C LEU A 77 -8.30 10.60 -2.81
N ILE A 78 -7.46 11.20 -3.66
CA ILE A 78 -7.75 11.39 -5.09
C ILE A 78 -7.91 10.02 -5.77
N ILE A 79 -6.96 9.10 -5.56
CA ILE A 79 -7.03 7.76 -6.14
C ILE A 79 -8.31 7.04 -5.73
N ALA A 80 -8.63 7.02 -4.43
CA ALA A 80 -9.83 6.38 -3.93
C ALA A 80 -11.10 7.04 -4.50
N ALA A 81 -11.18 8.36 -4.46
CA ALA A 81 -12.34 9.12 -4.96
C ALA A 81 -12.56 8.89 -6.45
N VAL A 82 -11.51 8.96 -7.28
CA VAL A 82 -11.60 8.74 -8.73
C VAL A 82 -12.07 7.33 -9.05
N LEU A 83 -11.54 6.31 -8.38
CA LEU A 83 -11.95 4.93 -8.61
C LEU A 83 -13.39 4.68 -8.16
N LEU A 84 -13.77 5.15 -6.98
CA LEU A 84 -15.14 4.99 -6.47
C LEU A 84 -16.15 5.73 -7.36
N LEU A 85 -15.85 6.98 -7.74
CA LEU A 85 -16.68 7.74 -8.66
C LEU A 85 -16.79 7.06 -10.03
N TRP A 86 -15.68 6.54 -10.57
CA TRP A 86 -15.69 5.80 -11.83
C TRP A 86 -16.61 4.58 -11.77
N PHE A 87 -16.62 3.81 -10.68
CA PHE A 87 -17.51 2.66 -10.53
C PHE A 87 -18.99 3.09 -10.38
N LEU A 88 -19.26 4.16 -9.62
CA LEU A 88 -20.59 4.72 -9.49
C LEU A 88 -21.15 5.20 -10.84
N LEU A 89 -20.37 5.96 -11.61
CA LEU A 89 -20.76 6.42 -12.96
C LEU A 89 -20.99 5.25 -13.94
N ARG A 90 -20.26 4.15 -13.78
CA ARG A 90 -20.47 2.91 -14.54
C ARG A 90 -21.61 2.06 -14.02
N LYS A 91 -22.34 2.52 -13.00
CA LYS A 91 -23.44 1.78 -12.33
C LYS A 91 -23.01 0.35 -11.94
N LYS A 92 -21.75 0.18 -11.53
CA LYS A 92 -21.21 -1.09 -11.07
C LYS A 92 -21.31 -1.16 -9.54
N PRO A 93 -21.89 -2.23 -8.96
CA PRO A 93 -21.87 -2.41 -7.51
C PRO A 93 -20.43 -2.42 -7.01
N LEU A 94 -20.13 -1.66 -5.96
CA LEU A 94 -18.78 -1.57 -5.39
C LEU A 94 -18.29 -2.93 -4.86
N SER A 95 -19.22 -3.80 -4.45
CA SER A 95 -18.93 -5.17 -4.07
C SER A 95 -18.31 -6.02 -5.20
N GLU A 96 -18.68 -5.74 -6.46
CA GLU A 96 -18.15 -6.45 -7.63
C GLU A 96 -16.98 -5.72 -8.27
N ALA A 97 -17.06 -4.38 -8.31
CA ALA A 97 -16.10 -3.54 -9.01
C ALA A 97 -14.81 -3.36 -8.24
N ALA A 98 -14.91 -3.24 -6.92
CA ALA A 98 -13.81 -2.96 -6.00
C ALA A 98 -13.62 -4.01 -4.89
N GLY A 99 -14.46 -5.06 -4.84
CA GLY A 99 -14.38 -6.06 -3.78
C GLY A 99 -14.79 -5.55 -2.40
N LEU A 100 -15.56 -4.44 -2.32
CA LEU A 100 -16.10 -3.88 -1.08
C LEU A 100 -17.34 -4.66 -0.65
N ARG A 101 -17.14 -5.93 -0.28
CA ARG A 101 -18.20 -6.81 0.23
C ARG A 101 -18.22 -6.79 1.74
N HIS A 102 -19.43 -6.94 2.31
CA HIS A 102 -19.56 -7.13 3.74
C HIS A 102 -18.78 -8.38 4.19
N CYS A 103 -18.06 -8.22 5.28
CA CYS A 103 -17.30 -9.29 5.91
C CYS A 103 -17.56 -9.27 7.42
N SER A 104 -17.45 -10.43 8.08
CA SER A 104 -17.60 -10.52 9.53
C SER A 104 -16.58 -9.63 10.24
N GLY A 105 -17.03 -8.86 11.25
CA GLY A 105 -16.13 -8.06 12.09
C GLY A 105 -15.02 -8.89 12.73
N TRP A 106 -15.31 -10.16 13.08
CA TRP A 106 -14.30 -11.09 13.58
C TRP A 106 -13.22 -11.38 12.56
N THR A 107 -13.58 -11.60 11.29
CA THR A 107 -12.59 -11.81 10.21
C THR A 107 -11.72 -10.58 10.03
N VAL A 108 -12.33 -9.39 10.02
CA VAL A 108 -11.59 -8.12 9.92
C VAL A 108 -10.61 -7.94 11.08
N GLY A 109 -11.10 -8.10 12.32
CA GLY A 109 -10.29 -7.98 13.53
C GLY A 109 -9.16 -9.00 13.61
N PHE A 110 -9.44 -10.24 13.22
CA PHE A 110 -8.46 -11.32 13.19
C PHE A 110 -7.35 -11.07 12.16
N CYS A 111 -7.70 -10.59 10.96
CA CYS A 111 -6.71 -10.23 9.94
C CYS A 111 -5.85 -9.03 10.38
N ALA A 112 -6.45 -8.02 11.01
CA ALA A 112 -5.72 -6.89 11.56
C ALA A 112 -4.73 -7.33 12.66
N PHE A 113 -5.18 -8.17 13.58
CA PHE A 113 -4.33 -8.70 14.65
C PHE A 113 -3.18 -9.56 14.09
N GLY A 114 -3.47 -10.43 13.10
CA GLY A 114 -2.45 -11.23 12.41
C GLY A 114 -1.40 -10.39 11.69
N ALA A 115 -1.80 -9.21 11.17
CA ALA A 115 -0.88 -8.29 10.51
C ALA A 115 0.09 -7.60 11.48
N VAL A 116 -0.30 -7.39 12.74
CA VAL A 116 0.63 -6.96 13.80
C VAL A 116 1.73 -8.00 13.99
N GLY A 117 1.35 -9.30 13.96
CA GLY A 117 2.31 -10.39 14.02
C GLY A 117 3.23 -10.47 12.81
N LEU A 118 2.66 -10.25 11.64
CA LEU A 118 3.46 -10.19 10.42
C LEU A 118 4.50 -9.06 10.50
N TYR A 119 4.13 -7.88 11.02
CA TYR A 119 5.07 -6.79 11.23
C TYR A 119 6.25 -7.20 12.10
N VAL A 120 5.98 -7.85 13.23
CA VAL A 120 7.04 -8.33 14.13
C VAL A 120 7.93 -9.36 13.42
N LEU A 121 7.34 -10.30 12.68
CA LEU A 121 8.10 -11.29 11.92
C LEU A 121 8.98 -10.62 10.87
N VAL A 122 8.44 -9.67 10.11
CA VAL A 122 9.21 -8.89 9.13
C VAL A 122 10.35 -8.14 9.83
N SER A 123 10.09 -7.46 10.94
CA SER A 123 11.12 -6.74 11.71
C SER A 123 12.25 -7.65 12.19
N LEU A 124 11.93 -8.88 12.64
CA LEU A 124 12.94 -9.86 13.03
C LEU A 124 13.77 -10.32 11.83
N VAL A 125 13.16 -10.55 10.67
CA VAL A 125 13.91 -10.90 9.45
C VAL A 125 14.78 -9.74 9.01
N LEU A 126 14.29 -8.50 9.04
CA LEU A 126 15.07 -7.31 8.70
C LEU A 126 16.28 -7.13 9.62
N ALA A 127 16.16 -7.46 10.90
CA ALA A 127 17.28 -7.41 11.84
C ALA A 127 18.41 -8.39 11.53
N LEU A 128 18.16 -9.40 10.69
CA LEU A 128 19.17 -10.37 10.24
C LEU A 128 19.84 -9.97 8.91
N LEU A 129 19.34 -8.90 8.25
CA LEU A 129 19.89 -8.47 6.97
C LEU A 129 21.23 -7.72 7.15
N PRO A 130 22.11 -7.75 6.12
CA PRO A 130 23.35 -7.00 6.14
C PRO A 130 23.14 -5.50 6.36
N GLU A 131 24.01 -4.87 7.13
CA GLU A 131 23.96 -3.44 7.45
C GLU A 131 23.93 -2.56 6.18
N SER A 132 24.63 -2.95 5.11
CA SER A 132 24.65 -2.25 3.84
C SER A 132 23.24 -2.14 3.20
N TRP A 133 22.42 -3.20 3.30
CA TRP A 133 21.04 -3.18 2.79
C TRP A 133 20.13 -2.33 3.68
N MET A 134 20.34 -2.42 5.00
CA MET A 134 19.56 -1.65 5.98
C MET A 134 19.90 -0.17 5.94
N ALA A 135 21.12 0.23 5.54
CA ALA A 135 21.48 1.64 5.39
C ALA A 135 20.66 2.35 4.30
N GLU A 136 20.47 1.72 3.14
CA GLU A 136 19.62 2.27 2.06
C GLU A 136 18.15 2.30 2.46
N TYR A 137 17.66 1.19 3.04
CA TYR A 137 16.30 1.12 3.56
C TYR A 137 16.04 2.20 4.61
N GLY A 138 16.97 2.36 5.57
CA GLY A 138 16.87 3.37 6.63
C GLY A 138 16.88 4.80 6.09
N LYS A 139 17.63 5.11 5.02
CA LYS A 139 17.55 6.42 4.36
C LYS A 139 16.16 6.68 3.77
N ALA A 140 15.61 5.71 3.05
CA ALA A 140 14.28 5.82 2.48
C ALA A 140 13.21 5.98 3.56
N MET A 141 13.31 5.24 4.68
CA MET A 141 12.36 5.34 5.78
C MET A 141 12.47 6.66 6.55
N ARG A 142 13.67 7.25 6.68
CA ARG A 142 13.86 8.56 7.35
C ARG A 142 13.15 9.70 6.63
N LEU A 143 12.96 9.62 5.32
CA LEU A 143 12.19 10.60 4.55
C LEU A 143 10.69 10.56 4.88
N SER A 144 10.23 9.49 5.56
CA SER A 144 8.83 9.29 5.98
C SER A 144 8.66 9.21 7.50
N THR A 145 9.64 9.70 8.30
CA THR A 145 9.61 9.63 9.78
C THR A 145 8.89 10.81 10.44
N GLU A 146 8.13 11.58 9.69
CA GLU A 146 7.23 12.56 10.29
C GLU A 146 6.25 11.87 11.24
N THR A 147 6.11 12.40 12.44
CA THR A 147 5.11 11.94 13.41
C THR A 147 3.99 12.97 13.53
N GLY A 148 2.79 12.51 13.79
CA GLY A 148 1.63 13.37 13.96
C GLY A 148 0.36 12.84 13.27
N MET A 149 -0.71 13.62 13.33
CA MET A 149 -2.02 13.20 12.83
C MET A 149 -2.02 13.04 11.31
N ILE A 150 -1.42 13.96 10.55
CA ILE A 150 -1.41 13.89 9.08
C ILE A 150 -0.58 12.71 8.58
N PRO A 151 0.67 12.48 9.03
CA PRO A 151 1.41 11.27 8.74
C PRO A 151 0.65 10.00 9.10
N ALA A 152 0.04 9.94 10.27
CA ALA A 152 -0.74 8.77 10.69
C ALA A 152 -1.94 8.51 9.76
N LEU A 153 -2.70 9.53 9.41
CA LEU A 153 -3.82 9.40 8.47
C LEU A 153 -3.34 8.98 7.07
N ALA A 154 -2.19 9.50 6.61
CA ALA A 154 -1.63 9.14 5.32
C ALA A 154 -1.23 7.66 5.27
N VAL A 155 -0.47 7.21 6.28
CA VAL A 155 0.16 5.87 6.26
C VAL A 155 -0.80 4.78 6.76
N VAL A 156 -1.64 5.06 7.77
CA VAL A 156 -2.50 4.05 8.39
C VAL A 156 -3.87 3.94 7.70
N ALA A 157 -4.38 5.03 7.14
CA ALA A 157 -5.70 5.02 6.51
C ALA A 157 -5.64 5.25 4.99
N GLY A 158 -4.99 6.30 4.54
CA GLY A 158 -4.97 6.72 3.14
C GLY A 158 -4.29 5.70 2.23
N ALA A 159 -3.04 5.36 2.51
CA ALA A 159 -2.28 4.42 1.70
C ALA A 159 -2.94 3.02 1.66
N PRO A 160 -3.30 2.38 2.81
CA PRO A 160 -4.00 1.11 2.77
C PRO A 160 -5.30 1.14 1.97
N LEU A 161 -6.11 2.18 2.11
CA LEU A 161 -7.36 2.30 1.35
C LEU A 161 -7.09 2.38 -0.16
N ALA A 162 -6.21 3.28 -0.60
CA ALA A 162 -5.92 3.48 -2.02
C ALA A 162 -5.25 2.25 -2.63
N GLU A 163 -4.28 1.67 -1.95
CA GLU A 163 -3.52 0.52 -2.43
C GLU A 163 -4.38 -0.75 -2.49
N GLU A 164 -5.16 -1.06 -1.45
CA GLU A 164 -6.04 -2.22 -1.49
C GLU A 164 -7.14 -2.09 -2.54
N LEU A 165 -7.70 -0.89 -2.74
CA LEU A 165 -8.63 -0.62 -3.84
C LEU A 165 -7.99 -0.90 -5.21
N VAL A 166 -6.77 -0.42 -5.45
CA VAL A 166 -6.08 -0.62 -6.73
C VAL A 166 -5.64 -2.06 -6.90
N PHE A 167 -4.88 -2.61 -5.96
CA PHE A 167 -4.22 -3.91 -6.14
C PHE A 167 -5.17 -5.09 -5.94
N ARG A 168 -5.95 -5.12 -4.87
CA ARG A 168 -6.86 -6.25 -4.55
C ARG A 168 -8.24 -6.03 -5.14
N GLY A 169 -8.76 -4.81 -5.04
CA GLY A 169 -10.06 -4.46 -5.60
C GLY A 169 -10.10 -4.51 -7.11
N VAL A 170 -9.12 -3.93 -7.77
CA VAL A 170 -9.16 -3.73 -9.24
C VAL A 170 -8.23 -4.68 -9.99
N ILE A 171 -6.92 -4.64 -9.73
CA ILE A 171 -5.93 -5.41 -10.50
C ILE A 171 -6.15 -6.91 -10.30
N GLN A 172 -6.12 -7.40 -9.07
CA GLN A 172 -6.30 -8.83 -8.79
C GLN A 172 -7.64 -9.34 -9.32
N SER A 173 -8.73 -8.61 -9.09
CA SER A 173 -10.07 -8.99 -9.59
C SER A 173 -10.13 -9.16 -11.09
N ARG A 174 -9.37 -8.38 -11.86
CA ARG A 174 -9.31 -8.50 -13.32
C ARG A 174 -8.46 -9.64 -13.77
N LEU A 175 -7.32 -9.84 -13.15
CA LEU A 175 -6.42 -10.93 -13.44
C LEU A 175 -7.08 -12.29 -13.16
N GLU A 176 -7.78 -12.43 -12.02
CA GLU A 176 -8.49 -13.67 -11.65
C GLU A 176 -9.58 -14.09 -12.65
N ARG A 177 -10.15 -13.15 -13.40
CA ARG A 177 -11.12 -13.47 -14.47
C ARG A 177 -10.47 -13.93 -15.75
N ALA A 178 -9.18 -13.74 -15.92
CA ALA A 178 -8.46 -13.97 -17.16
C ALA A 178 -7.38 -15.05 -17.04
N MET A 179 -7.05 -15.49 -15.83
CA MET A 179 -6.00 -16.48 -15.59
C MET A 179 -6.24 -17.20 -14.24
N PRO A 180 -5.52 -18.32 -13.97
CA PRO A 180 -5.59 -19.02 -12.69
C PRO A 180 -5.33 -18.06 -11.51
N VAL A 181 -6.12 -18.21 -10.44
CA VAL A 181 -6.13 -17.30 -9.30
C VAL A 181 -4.75 -17.13 -8.65
N TRP A 182 -3.97 -18.20 -8.57
CA TRP A 182 -2.63 -18.15 -7.98
C TRP A 182 -1.64 -17.34 -8.83
N ILE A 183 -1.76 -17.37 -10.19
CA ILE A 183 -0.97 -16.52 -11.08
C ILE A 183 -1.38 -15.06 -10.89
N ALA A 184 -2.68 -14.78 -10.82
CA ALA A 184 -3.20 -13.44 -10.56
C ALA A 184 -2.69 -12.88 -9.23
N MET A 185 -2.68 -13.70 -8.16
CA MET A 185 -2.12 -13.31 -6.86
C MET A 185 -0.62 -13.01 -6.92
N VAL A 186 0.16 -13.85 -7.60
CA VAL A 186 1.61 -13.60 -7.75
C VAL A 186 1.86 -12.33 -8.54
N LEU A 187 1.20 -12.15 -9.69
CA LEU A 187 1.42 -10.98 -10.53
C LEU A 187 1.05 -9.67 -9.81
N GLN A 188 -0.10 -9.62 -9.13
CA GLN A 188 -0.43 -8.41 -8.36
C GLN A 188 0.53 -8.17 -7.21
N ALA A 189 1.05 -9.22 -6.54
CA ALA A 189 2.02 -9.09 -5.47
C ALA A 189 3.38 -8.59 -5.98
N VAL A 190 3.81 -9.04 -7.15
CA VAL A 190 5.00 -8.52 -7.84
C VAL A 190 4.84 -7.02 -8.12
N LEU A 191 3.71 -6.62 -8.72
CA LEU A 191 3.43 -5.21 -9.00
C LEU A 191 3.39 -4.37 -7.72
N PHE A 192 2.77 -4.92 -6.66
CA PHE A 192 2.69 -4.27 -5.36
C PHE A 192 4.08 -4.10 -4.70
N GLY A 193 4.93 -5.11 -4.77
CA GLY A 193 6.31 -5.01 -4.30
C GLY A 193 7.09 -3.93 -5.03
N PHE A 194 7.05 -3.94 -6.36
CA PHE A 194 7.86 -3.01 -7.17
C PHE A 194 7.57 -1.53 -6.95
N ILE A 195 6.36 -1.14 -6.57
CA ILE A 195 6.04 0.28 -6.30
C ILE A 195 6.68 0.83 -5.01
N HIS A 196 7.26 -0.03 -4.16
CA HIS A 196 7.82 0.37 -2.88
C HIS A 196 9.28 0.85 -2.94
N GLY A 197 9.96 0.69 -4.07
CA GLY A 197 11.20 1.37 -4.43
C GLY A 197 12.49 0.70 -3.93
N THR A 198 12.65 0.45 -2.63
CA THR A 198 13.91 -0.14 -2.13
C THR A 198 13.88 -1.68 -2.20
N PRO A 199 15.02 -2.36 -2.44
CA PRO A 199 15.06 -3.82 -2.52
C PRO A 199 14.48 -4.51 -1.28
N VAL A 200 14.74 -3.99 -0.10
CA VAL A 200 14.20 -4.50 1.17
C VAL A 200 12.68 -4.37 1.22
N GLN A 201 12.16 -3.19 0.86
CA GLN A 201 10.70 -2.98 0.80
C GLN A 201 10.04 -3.85 -0.27
N ILE A 202 10.63 -3.96 -1.45
CA ILE A 202 10.14 -4.83 -2.53
C ILE A 202 9.95 -6.26 -2.00
N GLY A 203 10.93 -6.78 -1.25
CA GLY A 203 10.89 -8.13 -0.71
C GLY A 203 9.71 -8.35 0.26
N TYR A 204 9.60 -7.56 1.31
CA TYR A 204 8.52 -7.78 2.28
C TYR A 204 7.15 -7.32 1.75
N ALA A 205 7.08 -6.28 0.92
CA ALA A 205 5.83 -5.87 0.30
C ALA A 205 5.29 -6.92 -0.69
N PHE A 206 6.17 -7.62 -1.42
CA PHE A 206 5.79 -8.78 -2.22
C PHE A 206 5.14 -9.88 -1.37
N LEU A 207 5.74 -10.24 -0.23
CA LEU A 207 5.19 -11.24 0.69
C LEU A 207 3.84 -10.79 1.27
N MET A 208 3.73 -9.52 1.68
CA MET A 208 2.45 -8.92 2.08
C MET A 208 1.44 -8.96 0.93
N GLY A 209 1.90 -8.69 -0.29
CA GLY A 209 1.12 -8.77 -1.52
C GLY A 209 0.47 -10.13 -1.70
N LEU A 210 1.21 -11.21 -1.50
CA LEU A 210 0.71 -12.57 -1.57
C LEU A 210 -0.30 -12.85 -0.47
N LEU A 211 0.01 -12.51 0.78
CA LEU A 211 -0.87 -12.75 1.93
C LEU A 211 -2.19 -11.99 1.80
N PHE A 212 -2.16 -10.70 1.50
CA PHE A 212 -3.38 -9.90 1.32
C PHE A 212 -4.18 -10.35 0.09
N GLY A 213 -3.48 -10.75 -0.99
CA GLY A 213 -4.12 -11.38 -2.15
C GLY A 213 -4.85 -12.67 -1.78
N TYR A 214 -4.27 -13.49 -0.93
CA TYR A 214 -4.88 -14.71 -0.43
C TYR A 214 -6.08 -14.42 0.50
N ILE A 215 -5.94 -13.49 1.45
CA ILE A 215 -7.04 -13.06 2.33
C ILE A 215 -8.23 -12.59 1.48
N ARG A 216 -7.98 -11.73 0.50
CA ARG A 216 -9.01 -11.23 -0.42
C ARG A 216 -9.67 -12.37 -1.19
N TYR A 217 -8.90 -13.32 -1.69
CA TYR A 217 -9.43 -14.49 -2.39
C TYR A 217 -10.34 -15.33 -1.50
N ARG A 218 -9.92 -15.61 -0.26
CA ARG A 218 -10.67 -16.43 0.69
C ARG A 218 -11.93 -15.75 1.21
N THR A 219 -11.88 -14.46 1.49
CA THR A 219 -12.99 -13.68 2.06
C THR A 219 -13.92 -13.09 1.02
N GLY A 220 -13.46 -12.94 -0.23
CA GLY A 220 -14.17 -12.22 -1.29
C GLY A 220 -14.26 -10.72 -1.04
N SER A 221 -13.59 -10.17 -0.01
CA SER A 221 -13.65 -8.78 0.42
C SER A 221 -12.26 -8.17 0.57
N ILE A 222 -12.14 -6.87 0.28
CA ILE A 222 -10.92 -6.10 0.58
C ILE A 222 -10.94 -5.46 1.98
N LEU A 223 -12.05 -5.52 2.71
CA LEU A 223 -12.13 -4.91 4.05
C LEU A 223 -11.13 -5.54 5.03
N PRO A 224 -10.99 -6.89 5.09
CA PRO A 224 -9.98 -7.51 5.93
C PRO A 224 -8.55 -7.16 5.53
N THR A 225 -8.27 -6.95 4.21
CA THR A 225 -6.94 -6.58 3.75
C THR A 225 -6.62 -5.12 4.05
N ILE A 226 -7.60 -4.21 3.92
CA ILE A 226 -7.44 -2.81 4.35
C ILE A 226 -7.11 -2.76 5.85
N ALA A 227 -7.85 -3.50 6.69
CA ALA A 227 -7.63 -3.51 8.13
C ALA A 227 -6.27 -4.12 8.51
N ALA A 228 -5.88 -5.21 7.85
CA ALA A 228 -4.58 -5.85 8.05
C ALA A 228 -3.42 -4.92 7.63
N HIS A 229 -3.55 -4.27 6.48
CA HIS A 229 -2.56 -3.32 5.99
C HIS A 229 -2.44 -2.10 6.91
N ALA A 230 -3.57 -1.53 7.33
CA ALA A 230 -3.61 -0.43 8.29
C ALA A 230 -2.95 -0.80 9.63
N ALA A 231 -3.24 -2.00 10.15
CA ALA A 231 -2.64 -2.49 11.39
C ALA A 231 -1.12 -2.70 11.24
N PHE A 232 -0.66 -3.26 10.12
CA PHE A 232 0.77 -3.38 9.82
C PHE A 232 1.46 -2.01 9.80
N ASN A 233 0.88 -1.04 9.09
CA ASN A 233 1.45 0.29 8.95
C ASN A 233 1.41 1.09 10.27
N ALA A 234 0.40 0.88 11.11
CA ALA A 234 0.31 1.51 12.43
C ALA A 234 1.47 1.12 13.36
N MET A 235 2.07 -0.05 13.14
CA MET A 235 3.23 -0.52 13.91
C MET A 235 4.52 0.27 13.62
N ASN A 236 4.56 1.08 12.56
CA ASN A 236 5.66 2.03 12.30
C ASN A 236 5.60 3.29 13.21
N ASP A 237 4.65 3.33 14.12
CA ASP A 237 4.46 4.38 15.14
C ASP A 237 4.34 5.81 14.58
N PRO A 238 3.49 6.06 13.58
CA PRO A 238 3.38 7.39 12.97
C PRO A 238 2.79 8.46 13.92
N LEU A 239 2.28 8.06 15.09
CA LEU A 239 1.82 8.98 16.14
C LEU A 239 2.87 9.19 17.25
N GLY A 240 3.97 8.45 17.26
CA GLY A 240 4.98 8.51 18.30
C GLY A 240 4.50 7.98 19.68
N LEU A 241 3.49 7.07 19.66
CA LEU A 241 2.88 6.54 20.88
C LEU A 241 3.56 5.27 21.42
N LEU A 242 4.31 4.57 20.57
CA LEU A 242 4.91 3.27 20.87
C LEU A 242 6.36 3.39 21.35
N GLY A 243 6.93 4.61 21.34
CA GLY A 243 8.29 4.87 21.82
C GLY A 243 8.49 4.39 23.25
N GLY A 244 9.27 3.32 23.45
CA GLY A 244 9.51 2.65 24.74
C GLY A 244 8.78 1.32 24.91
N PHE A 245 7.84 0.96 24.04
CA PHE A 245 7.26 -0.39 24.02
C PHE A 245 8.17 -1.40 23.30
N ALA A 246 9.14 -0.94 22.52
CA ALA A 246 10.02 -1.79 21.71
C ALA A 246 10.76 -2.86 22.54
N GLU A 247 11.05 -2.61 23.80
CA GLU A 247 11.77 -3.55 24.68
C GLU A 247 10.89 -4.67 25.27
N LYS A 248 9.54 -4.54 25.20
CA LYS A 248 8.59 -5.55 25.73
C LYS A 248 8.04 -6.50 24.65
N TRP A 249 8.56 -6.42 23.43
CA TRP A 249 7.99 -7.07 22.24
C TRP A 249 8.18 -8.57 22.12
N GLN A 250 9.10 -9.18 22.88
CA GLN A 250 9.38 -10.61 22.74
C GLN A 250 8.15 -11.49 22.98
N PHE A 251 7.31 -11.15 23.94
CA PHE A 251 6.07 -11.90 24.21
C PHE A 251 5.00 -11.67 23.15
N LEU A 252 4.82 -10.42 22.70
CA LEU A 252 3.90 -10.09 21.62
C LEU A 252 4.33 -10.72 20.28
N ALA A 253 5.65 -10.82 20.02
CA ALA A 253 6.20 -11.49 18.86
C ALA A 253 5.78 -12.95 18.76
N VAL A 254 5.85 -13.71 19.87
CA VAL A 254 5.43 -15.10 19.91
C VAL A 254 3.92 -15.24 19.67
N MET A 255 3.12 -14.41 20.33
CA MET A 255 1.66 -14.42 20.15
C MET A 255 1.26 -14.04 18.73
N ALA A 256 1.96 -13.12 18.14
CA ALA A 256 1.73 -12.65 16.79
C ALA A 256 2.17 -13.66 15.71
N ALA A 257 3.27 -14.37 15.91
CA ALA A 257 3.67 -15.49 15.04
C ALA A 257 2.62 -16.62 15.06
N VAL A 258 2.05 -16.93 16.23
CA VAL A 258 0.96 -17.90 16.36
C VAL A 258 -0.29 -17.43 15.60
N CYS A 259 -0.62 -16.13 15.64
CA CYS A 259 -1.75 -15.58 14.90
C CYS A 259 -1.51 -15.52 13.39
N ALA A 260 -0.28 -15.22 12.94
CA ALA A 260 0.08 -15.26 11.52
C ALA A 260 -0.05 -16.68 10.96
N LEU A 261 0.36 -17.70 11.72
CA LEU A 261 0.16 -19.10 11.36
C LEU A 261 -1.32 -19.49 11.29
N SER A 262 -2.18 -18.93 12.14
CA SER A 262 -3.62 -19.18 12.09
C SER A 262 -4.31 -18.51 10.89
N LEU A 263 -3.76 -17.41 10.32
CA LEU A 263 -4.24 -16.83 9.07
C LEU A 263 -4.12 -17.77 7.86
N ILE A 264 -3.24 -18.77 7.93
CA ILE A 264 -3.10 -19.79 6.89
C ILE A 264 -4.32 -20.76 6.89
N HIS A 265 -5.04 -20.83 7.99
CA HIS A 265 -6.22 -21.70 8.15
C HIS A 265 -7.56 -21.01 7.84
N ILE A 266 -7.56 -19.74 7.43
CA ILE A 266 -8.74 -19.02 6.90
C ILE A 266 -8.89 -19.32 5.42
#